data_d54f3962de74e90e74ca1f75873733a2
#
_entry.id   d54f3962de74e90e74ca1f75873733a2
#
_cell.length_a   1.000
_cell.length_b   1.000
_cell.length_c   1.000
_cell.angle_alpha   90.00
_cell.angle_beta   90.00
_cell.angle_gamma   90.00
#
_symmetry.space_group_name_H-M   'P 1'
#
loop_
_entity.id
_entity.type
_entity.pdbx_description
1 polymer ?
#
loop_
_entity_poly.entity_id
_entity_poly.type
_entity_poly.pdbx_seq_one_letter_code
_entity_poly.pdbx_strand_id
1 'polypeptide(L)'
;MKGDYKDLQDSYSLGLPYPKIKVYDKNSIYADLIKKSYAGEVSELTAITQYTYHQLITSDYIKNTLKGIAIVEMHHLEILGELLIALGENPTFLLRKKNKDLYWSSKFIAKDICLKEILLSDIKSEKEAIEQYRKTANIIDDENIIAIINRIILDEELHIKILSNLYEKEIGK
;
A
#
# COMPACT_ATOMS: atom_id res chain seq x y z
N MET A 1 -11.11 -18.91 -12.45
CA MET A 1 -10.47 -18.23 -11.31
C MET A 1 -9.20 -17.40 -11.64
N LYS A 2 -8.41 -17.72 -12.68
CA LYS A 2 -7.21 -16.91 -13.05
C LYS A 2 -7.53 -15.58 -13.76
N GLY A 3 -8.70 -15.42 -14.38
CA GLY A 3 -9.12 -14.17 -15.03
C GLY A 3 -9.52 -13.08 -14.03
N ASP A 4 -10.23 -13.46 -12.98
CA ASP A 4 -10.86 -12.49 -12.05
C ASP A 4 -9.88 -11.60 -11.28
N TYR A 5 -8.70 -12.11 -10.91
CA TYR A 5 -7.73 -11.33 -10.13
C TYR A 5 -6.98 -10.30 -10.98
N LYS A 6 -6.60 -10.65 -12.21
CA LYS A 6 -5.92 -9.72 -13.10
C LYS A 6 -6.86 -8.61 -13.56
N ASP A 7 -8.10 -8.95 -13.90
CA ASP A 7 -9.11 -7.97 -14.30
C ASP A 7 -9.43 -6.99 -13.15
N LEU A 8 -9.44 -7.47 -11.90
CA LEU A 8 -9.58 -6.62 -10.72
C LEU A 8 -8.36 -5.71 -10.53
N GLN A 9 -7.15 -6.23 -10.61
CA GLN A 9 -5.93 -5.42 -10.52
C GLN A 9 -5.93 -4.32 -11.59
N ASP A 10 -6.19 -4.68 -12.85
CA ASP A 10 -6.21 -3.72 -13.98
C ASP A 10 -7.29 -2.64 -13.82
N SER A 11 -8.36 -2.91 -13.05
CA SER A 11 -9.44 -1.95 -12.80
C SER A 11 -9.15 -0.97 -11.67
N TYR A 12 -8.23 -1.29 -10.76
CA TYR A 12 -7.93 -0.50 -9.58
C TYR A 12 -6.49 0.01 -9.53
N SER A 13 -5.65 -0.29 -10.54
CA SER A 13 -4.35 0.33 -10.77
C SER A 13 -4.36 1.19 -12.02
N LEU A 14 -3.45 2.15 -12.11
CA LEU A 14 -3.21 2.86 -13.37
C LEU A 14 -2.65 1.89 -14.41
N GLY A 15 -3.19 1.93 -15.63
CA GLY A 15 -2.75 1.08 -16.76
C GLY A 15 -1.35 1.40 -17.28
N LEU A 16 -0.44 1.86 -16.41
CA LEU A 16 0.95 2.15 -16.70
C LEU A 16 1.85 1.02 -16.17
N PRO A 17 2.89 0.62 -16.90
CA PRO A 17 3.80 -0.42 -16.44
C PRO A 17 4.57 0.04 -15.19
N TYR A 18 4.84 -0.92 -14.29
CA TYR A 18 5.78 -0.68 -13.19
C TYR A 18 7.21 -0.72 -13.71
N PRO A 19 8.11 0.17 -13.19
CA PRO A 19 9.52 0.11 -13.50
C PRO A 19 10.12 -1.24 -13.11
N LYS A 20 11.15 -1.67 -13.84
CA LYS A 20 11.90 -2.87 -13.45
C LYS A 20 12.61 -2.64 -12.13
N ILE A 21 12.58 -3.63 -11.25
CA ILE A 21 13.28 -3.57 -9.97
C ILE A 21 14.78 -3.64 -10.21
N LYS A 22 15.44 -2.53 -9.92
CA LYS A 22 16.88 -2.33 -9.99
C LYS A 22 17.31 -1.40 -8.87
N VAL A 23 18.53 -1.54 -8.43
CA VAL A 23 19.20 -0.62 -7.49
C VAL A 23 20.62 -0.38 -7.98
N TYR A 24 21.18 0.79 -7.67
CA TYR A 24 22.59 1.06 -7.99
C TYR A 24 23.51 0.16 -7.18
N ASP A 25 23.26 0.10 -5.86
CA ASP A 25 24.04 -0.70 -4.92
C ASP A 25 23.16 -1.21 -3.77
N LYS A 26 23.64 -2.26 -3.06
CA LYS A 26 23.04 -2.70 -1.81
C LYS A 26 23.14 -1.58 -0.77
N ASN A 27 22.05 -1.26 -0.12
CA ASN A 27 21.98 -0.13 0.81
C ASN A 27 20.98 -0.41 1.95
N SER A 28 21.52 -0.68 3.13
CA SER A 28 20.70 -0.98 4.32
C SER A 28 19.89 0.23 4.82
N ILE A 29 20.38 1.46 4.60
CA ILE A 29 19.65 2.68 4.99
C ILE A 29 18.40 2.83 4.12
N TYR A 30 18.53 2.62 2.79
CA TYR A 30 17.39 2.64 1.87
C TYR A 30 16.42 1.49 2.17
N ALA A 31 16.95 0.30 2.46
CA ALA A 31 16.13 -0.84 2.86
C ALA A 31 15.32 -0.55 4.14
N ASP A 32 15.89 0.10 5.14
CA ASP A 32 15.19 0.51 6.36
C ASP A 32 14.06 1.53 6.07
N LEU A 33 14.24 2.40 5.08
CA LEU A 33 13.19 3.32 4.63
C LEU A 33 12.07 2.56 3.93
N ILE A 34 12.40 1.67 2.98
CA ILE A 34 11.42 0.84 2.26
C ILE A 34 10.66 -0.10 3.19
N LYS A 35 11.31 -0.69 4.19
CA LYS A 35 10.66 -1.55 5.20
C LYS A 35 9.50 -0.86 5.92
N LYS A 36 9.54 0.45 6.11
CA LYS A 36 8.44 1.19 6.74
C LYS A 36 7.17 1.12 5.91
N SER A 37 7.27 1.29 4.59
CA SER A 37 6.13 1.14 3.67
C SER A 37 5.78 -0.33 3.41
N TYR A 38 6.72 -1.26 3.58
CA TYR A 38 6.48 -2.69 3.42
C TYR A 38 5.66 -3.29 4.57
N ALA A 39 6.08 -3.06 5.84
CA ALA A 39 5.49 -3.72 7.02
C ALA A 39 5.46 -2.83 8.28
N GLY A 40 5.43 -1.52 8.16
CA GLY A 40 5.25 -0.57 9.26
C GLY A 40 3.80 -0.36 9.64
N GLU A 41 3.55 0.69 10.42
CA GLU A 41 2.21 1.14 10.80
C GLU A 41 1.45 1.66 9.57
N VAL A 42 2.07 2.52 8.79
CA VAL A 42 1.60 2.97 7.47
C VAL A 42 2.34 2.14 6.42
N SER A 43 1.72 1.09 5.91
CA SER A 43 2.38 0.11 5.01
C SER A 43 1.39 -0.69 4.19
N GLU A 44 1.89 -1.32 3.11
CA GLU A 44 1.10 -2.23 2.27
C GLU A 44 0.51 -3.39 3.07
N LEU A 45 1.28 -3.96 4.02
CA LEU A 45 0.76 -5.02 4.88
C LEU A 45 -0.43 -4.54 5.73
N THR A 46 -0.38 -3.30 6.23
CA THR A 46 -1.50 -2.70 6.97
C THR A 46 -2.68 -2.43 6.05
N ALA A 47 -2.46 -1.88 4.86
CA ALA A 47 -3.49 -1.60 3.86
C ALA A 47 -4.22 -2.89 3.44
N ILE A 48 -3.48 -3.95 3.05
CA ILE A 48 -4.04 -5.25 2.68
C ILE A 48 -4.94 -5.80 3.78
N THR A 49 -4.48 -5.77 5.01
CA THR A 49 -5.24 -6.33 6.14
C THR A 49 -6.44 -5.47 6.52
N GLN A 50 -6.33 -4.14 6.44
CA GLN A 50 -7.43 -3.21 6.67
C GLN A 50 -8.52 -3.37 5.60
N TYR A 51 -8.17 -3.34 4.32
CA TYR A 51 -9.11 -3.56 3.23
C TYR A 51 -9.76 -4.95 3.28
N THR A 52 -8.98 -5.99 3.68
CA THR A 52 -9.53 -7.33 3.89
C THR A 52 -10.56 -7.34 5.02
N TYR A 53 -10.32 -6.64 6.12
CA TYR A 53 -11.28 -6.51 7.21
C TYR A 53 -12.52 -5.74 6.78
N HIS A 54 -12.36 -4.54 6.20
CA HIS A 54 -13.46 -3.67 5.78
C HIS A 54 -14.34 -4.33 4.71
N GLN A 55 -13.76 -5.05 3.73
CA GLN A 55 -14.55 -5.75 2.72
C GLN A 55 -15.46 -6.85 3.30
N LEU A 56 -15.06 -7.49 4.41
CA LEU A 56 -15.84 -8.57 5.02
C LEU A 56 -17.06 -8.07 5.77
N ILE A 57 -17.09 -6.80 6.17
CA ILE A 57 -18.16 -6.19 6.96
C ILE A 57 -19.01 -5.19 6.16
N THR A 58 -18.73 -5.01 4.86
CA THR A 58 -19.47 -4.10 3.98
C THR A 58 -20.35 -4.83 2.96
N SER A 59 -21.24 -4.11 2.26
CA SER A 59 -22.12 -4.65 1.22
C SER A 59 -21.36 -5.06 -0.04
N ASP A 60 -21.94 -5.93 -0.86
CA ASP A 60 -21.29 -6.56 -2.02
C ASP A 60 -20.64 -5.58 -3.00
N TYR A 61 -21.25 -4.43 -3.26
CA TYR A 61 -20.70 -3.43 -4.16
C TYR A 61 -19.43 -2.80 -3.58
N ILE A 62 -19.46 -2.39 -2.31
CA ILE A 62 -18.32 -1.80 -1.60
C ILE A 62 -17.23 -2.84 -1.38
N LYS A 63 -17.65 -4.04 -0.99
CA LYS A 63 -16.76 -5.20 -0.84
C LYS A 63 -15.90 -5.45 -2.08
N ASN A 64 -16.50 -5.40 -3.29
CA ASN A 64 -15.76 -5.63 -4.53
C ASN A 64 -14.73 -4.53 -4.80
N THR A 65 -15.06 -3.27 -4.50
CA THR A 65 -14.13 -2.14 -4.61
C THR A 65 -12.95 -2.30 -3.64
N LEU A 66 -13.22 -2.53 -2.36
CA LEU A 66 -12.16 -2.72 -1.35
C LEU A 66 -11.29 -3.95 -1.63
N LYS A 67 -11.91 -5.03 -2.14
CA LYS A 67 -11.16 -6.21 -2.59
C LYS A 67 -10.24 -5.90 -3.77
N GLY A 68 -10.70 -5.11 -4.73
CA GLY A 68 -9.89 -4.71 -5.89
C GLY A 68 -8.67 -3.89 -5.46
N ILE A 69 -8.86 -2.92 -4.58
CA ILE A 69 -7.75 -2.14 -4.00
C ILE A 69 -6.79 -3.08 -3.25
N ALA A 70 -7.28 -3.95 -2.35
CA ALA A 70 -6.43 -4.90 -1.63
C ALA A 70 -5.54 -5.78 -2.53
N ILE A 71 -6.01 -6.10 -3.74
CA ILE A 71 -5.21 -6.85 -4.72
C ILE A 71 -4.06 -6.00 -5.27
N VAL A 72 -4.28 -4.71 -5.49
CA VAL A 72 -3.22 -3.78 -5.91
C VAL A 72 -2.18 -3.62 -4.79
N GLU A 73 -2.62 -3.46 -3.54
CA GLU A 73 -1.72 -3.39 -2.38
C GLU A 73 -0.87 -4.65 -2.19
N MET A 74 -1.43 -5.83 -2.49
CA MET A 74 -0.63 -7.07 -2.50
C MET A 74 0.47 -7.02 -3.56
N HIS A 75 0.21 -6.43 -4.72
CA HIS A 75 1.23 -6.23 -5.75
C HIS A 75 2.29 -5.20 -5.34
N HIS A 76 1.88 -4.10 -4.69
CA HIS A 76 2.83 -3.14 -4.12
C HIS A 76 3.72 -3.79 -3.05
N LEU A 77 3.14 -4.61 -2.17
CA LEU A 77 3.90 -5.38 -1.18
C LEU A 77 4.93 -6.29 -1.83
N GLU A 78 4.57 -6.99 -2.92
CA GLU A 78 5.48 -7.85 -3.68
C GLU A 78 6.63 -7.04 -4.28
N ILE A 79 6.34 -5.92 -4.94
CA ILE A 79 7.34 -4.99 -5.50
C ILE A 79 8.32 -4.51 -4.42
N LEU A 80 7.82 -4.06 -3.27
CA LEU A 80 8.66 -3.60 -2.17
C LEU A 80 9.49 -4.74 -1.57
N GLY A 81 8.94 -5.96 -1.51
CA GLY A 81 9.66 -7.16 -1.06
C GLY A 81 10.84 -7.50 -1.98
N GLU A 82 10.63 -7.48 -3.30
CA GLU A 82 11.69 -7.69 -4.28
C GLU A 82 12.75 -6.57 -4.23
N LEU A 83 12.31 -5.32 -4.00
CA LEU A 83 13.21 -4.18 -3.84
C LEU A 83 14.09 -4.33 -2.59
N LEU A 84 13.55 -4.84 -1.47
CA LEU A 84 14.31 -5.15 -0.27
C LEU A 84 15.39 -6.22 -0.53
N ILE A 85 15.04 -7.27 -1.28
CA ILE A 85 16.02 -8.30 -1.70
C ILE A 85 17.12 -7.69 -2.56
N ALA A 86 16.77 -6.84 -3.52
CA ALA A 86 17.75 -6.14 -4.36
C ALA A 86 18.68 -5.24 -3.54
N LEU A 87 18.17 -4.59 -2.49
CA LEU A 87 18.94 -3.78 -1.54
C LEU A 87 19.80 -4.62 -0.57
N GLY A 88 19.68 -5.96 -0.61
CA GLY A 88 20.47 -6.90 0.19
C GLY A 88 19.86 -7.24 1.55
N GLU A 89 18.57 -6.95 1.74
CA GLU A 89 17.84 -7.20 2.99
C GLU A 89 16.82 -8.34 2.86
N ASN A 90 16.53 -9.00 3.97
CA ASN A 90 15.45 -9.99 4.03
C ASN A 90 14.10 -9.28 4.19
N PRO A 91 13.07 -9.57 3.35
CA PRO A 91 11.75 -8.94 3.42
C PRO A 91 10.89 -9.53 4.55
N THR A 92 11.39 -9.52 5.77
CA THR A 92 10.65 -9.91 6.96
C THR A 92 9.65 -8.83 7.37
N PHE A 93 8.48 -9.23 7.89
CA PHE A 93 7.44 -8.32 8.37
C PHE A 93 7.78 -7.73 9.76
N LEU A 94 8.96 -7.14 9.85
CA LEU A 94 9.42 -6.47 11.05
C LEU A 94 10.30 -5.25 10.71
N LEU A 95 10.28 -4.29 11.59
CA LEU A 95 11.20 -3.14 11.57
C LEU A 95 12.24 -3.31 12.67
N ARG A 96 13.47 -2.87 12.43
CA ARG A 96 14.50 -2.80 13.46
C ARG A 96 14.66 -1.36 13.96
N LYS A 97 14.49 -1.14 15.26
CA LYS A 97 14.66 0.18 15.88
C LYS A 97 15.51 0.06 17.15
N LYS A 98 16.69 0.69 17.16
CA LYS A 98 17.59 0.70 18.33
C LYS A 98 17.80 -0.70 18.95
N ASN A 99 18.20 -1.67 18.14
CA ASN A 99 18.43 -3.07 18.55
C ASN A 99 17.19 -3.84 19.07
N LYS A 100 15.98 -3.36 18.72
CA LYS A 100 14.73 -4.07 19.00
C LYS A 100 14.00 -4.36 17.71
N ASP A 101 13.50 -5.58 17.58
CA ASP A 101 12.61 -5.97 16.52
C ASP A 101 11.19 -5.48 16.84
N LEU A 102 10.58 -4.74 15.93
CA LEU A 102 9.21 -4.26 16.00
C LEU A 102 8.40 -5.03 14.97
N TYR A 103 7.61 -5.96 15.44
CA TYR A 103 6.75 -6.77 14.60
C TYR A 103 5.50 -5.99 14.20
N TRP A 104 5.04 -6.25 12.98
CA TRP A 104 3.73 -5.77 12.56
C TRP A 104 2.63 -6.20 13.54
N SER A 105 1.62 -5.38 13.73
CA SER A 105 0.57 -5.65 14.68
C SER A 105 -0.80 -5.24 14.14
N SER A 106 -1.81 -6.06 14.38
CA SER A 106 -3.21 -5.75 14.05
C SER A 106 -3.77 -4.49 14.75
N LYS A 107 -3.04 -3.89 15.70
CA LYS A 107 -3.40 -2.59 16.28
C LYS A 107 -3.31 -1.44 15.27
N PHE A 108 -2.60 -1.62 14.17
CA PHE A 108 -2.44 -0.62 13.11
C PHE A 108 -3.69 -0.50 12.21
N ILE A 109 -4.54 -1.51 12.22
CA ILE A 109 -5.77 -1.55 11.41
C ILE A 109 -6.83 -0.67 12.06
N ALA A 110 -7.48 0.19 11.27
CA ALA A 110 -8.68 0.89 11.68
C ALA A 110 -9.81 -0.13 11.94
N LYS A 111 -10.54 0.05 13.05
CA LYS A 111 -11.59 -0.89 13.50
C LYS A 111 -12.98 -0.29 13.34
N ASP A 112 -13.13 0.58 12.36
CA ASP A 112 -14.39 1.21 12.03
C ASP A 112 -15.40 0.16 11.54
N ILE A 113 -16.67 0.32 11.90
CA ILE A 113 -17.77 -0.57 11.51
C ILE A 113 -18.87 0.16 10.74
N CYS A 114 -18.87 1.46 10.78
CA CYS A 114 -19.82 2.28 10.04
C CYS A 114 -19.20 2.67 8.69
N LEU A 115 -19.95 2.54 7.60
CA LEU A 115 -19.45 2.78 6.24
C LEU A 115 -18.77 4.14 6.08
N LYS A 116 -19.33 5.18 6.69
CA LYS A 116 -18.76 6.52 6.64
C LYS A 116 -17.34 6.57 7.22
N GLU A 117 -17.17 6.02 8.42
CA GLU A 117 -15.88 5.96 9.11
C GLU A 117 -14.90 5.05 8.37
N ILE A 118 -15.36 3.92 7.85
CA ILE A 118 -14.55 3.00 7.01
C ILE A 118 -13.94 3.76 5.84
N LEU A 119 -14.77 4.41 5.02
CA LEU A 119 -14.29 5.14 3.84
C LEU A 119 -13.37 6.31 4.20
N LEU A 120 -13.66 7.03 5.27
CA LEU A 120 -12.81 8.13 5.73
C LEU A 120 -11.46 7.62 6.26
N SER A 121 -11.43 6.52 7.00
CA SER A 121 -10.18 5.93 7.50
C SER A 121 -9.34 5.36 6.36
N ASP A 122 -9.97 4.73 5.35
CA ASP A 122 -9.28 4.22 4.18
C ASP A 122 -8.67 5.37 3.35
N ILE A 123 -9.44 6.43 3.05
CA ILE A 123 -8.91 7.63 2.36
C ILE A 123 -7.75 8.27 3.14
N LYS A 124 -7.84 8.29 4.47
CA LYS A 124 -6.78 8.83 5.32
C LYS A 124 -5.52 7.97 5.23
N SER A 125 -5.65 6.64 5.26
CA SER A 125 -4.53 5.70 5.15
C SER A 125 -3.78 5.87 3.84
N GLU A 126 -4.47 6.03 2.71
CA GLU A 126 -3.83 6.29 1.40
C GLU A 126 -3.05 7.62 1.39
N LYS A 127 -3.62 8.68 1.97
CA LYS A 127 -2.94 9.97 2.08
C LYS A 127 -1.66 9.87 2.92
N GLU A 128 -1.70 9.13 4.02
CA GLU A 128 -0.54 8.88 4.88
C GLU A 128 0.52 8.03 4.15
N ALA A 129 0.11 7.04 3.36
CA ALA A 129 1.01 6.24 2.52
C ALA A 129 1.72 7.11 1.48
N ILE A 130 1.01 7.96 0.74
CA ILE A 130 1.59 8.90 -0.22
C ILE A 130 2.61 9.83 0.48
N GLU A 131 2.26 10.37 1.64
CA GLU A 131 3.18 11.25 2.39
C GLU A 131 4.46 10.50 2.81
N GLN A 132 4.33 9.26 3.29
CA GLN A 132 5.47 8.41 3.64
C GLN A 132 6.33 8.09 2.42
N TYR A 133 5.74 7.73 1.29
CA TYR A 133 6.44 7.48 0.04
C TYR A 133 7.20 8.71 -0.46
N ARG A 134 6.58 9.88 -0.45
CA ARG A 134 7.23 11.14 -0.82
C ARG A 134 8.42 11.48 0.10
N LYS A 135 8.27 11.29 1.42
CA LYS A 135 9.39 11.47 2.37
C LYS A 135 10.53 10.51 2.07
N THR A 136 10.21 9.25 1.74
CA THR A 136 11.21 8.23 1.39
C THR A 136 11.93 8.60 0.09
N ALA A 137 11.20 8.96 -0.97
CA ALA A 137 11.78 9.37 -2.25
C ALA A 137 12.70 10.60 -2.13
N ASN A 138 12.40 11.53 -1.22
CA ASN A 138 13.24 12.72 -1.00
C ASN A 138 14.57 12.43 -0.29
N ILE A 139 14.74 11.25 0.31
CA ILE A 139 15.97 10.86 1.03
C ILE A 139 16.84 9.95 0.15
N ILE A 140 16.22 9.17 -0.73
CA ILE A 140 16.89 8.19 -1.59
C ILE A 140 17.50 8.90 -2.79
N ASP A 141 18.76 8.57 -3.11
CA ASP A 141 19.50 9.05 -4.29
C ASP A 141 19.73 7.89 -5.27
N ASP A 142 18.68 7.16 -5.60
CA ASP A 142 18.65 6.09 -6.61
C ASP A 142 17.40 6.27 -7.47
N GLU A 143 17.59 6.72 -8.70
CA GLU A 143 16.50 7.04 -9.63
C GLU A 143 15.62 5.83 -9.93
N ASN A 144 16.15 4.60 -9.89
CA ASN A 144 15.34 3.41 -10.12
C ASN A 144 14.36 3.18 -8.96
N ILE A 145 14.82 3.37 -7.72
CA ILE A 145 13.96 3.26 -6.53
C ILE A 145 12.91 4.38 -6.53
N ILE A 146 13.32 5.61 -6.83
CA ILE A 146 12.43 6.77 -6.92
C ILE A 146 11.34 6.54 -7.97
N ALA A 147 11.69 5.98 -9.13
CA ALA A 147 10.73 5.67 -10.18
C ALA A 147 9.69 4.63 -9.73
N ILE A 148 10.10 3.60 -8.99
CA ILE A 148 9.19 2.59 -8.40
C ILE A 148 8.24 3.25 -7.40
N ILE A 149 8.76 4.03 -6.46
CA ILE A 149 7.96 4.73 -5.45
C ILE A 149 6.94 5.66 -6.12
N ASN A 150 7.38 6.46 -7.11
CA ASN A 150 6.48 7.36 -7.82
C ASN A 150 5.39 6.62 -8.58
N ARG A 151 5.66 5.41 -9.11
CA ARG A 151 4.65 4.60 -9.78
C ARG A 151 3.61 4.08 -8.79
N ILE A 152 4.02 3.64 -7.60
CA ILE A 152 3.11 3.25 -6.51
C ILE A 152 2.23 4.45 -6.10
N ILE A 153 2.82 5.63 -5.88
CA ILE A 153 2.05 6.84 -5.51
C ILE A 153 0.89 7.12 -6.48
N LEU A 154 1.08 6.87 -7.78
CA LEU A 154 0.00 7.09 -8.76
C LEU A 154 -1.19 6.14 -8.54
N ASP A 155 -0.97 4.94 -8.06
CA ASP A 155 -2.06 4.02 -7.72
C ASP A 155 -2.75 4.44 -6.42
N GLU A 156 -2.01 4.91 -5.40
CA GLU A 156 -2.61 5.45 -4.18
C GLU A 156 -3.47 6.70 -4.45
N GLU A 157 -3.02 7.57 -5.37
CA GLU A 157 -3.83 8.72 -5.82
C GLU A 157 -5.11 8.27 -6.54
N LEU A 158 -5.06 7.18 -7.30
CA LEU A 158 -6.24 6.56 -7.90
C LEU A 158 -7.16 5.95 -6.84
N HIS A 159 -6.62 5.25 -5.83
CA HIS A 159 -7.38 4.69 -4.71
C HIS A 159 -8.14 5.79 -3.95
N ILE A 160 -7.48 6.90 -3.62
CA ILE A 160 -8.15 8.07 -3.00
C ILE A 160 -9.33 8.55 -3.86
N LYS A 161 -9.14 8.65 -5.17
CA LYS A 161 -10.20 9.09 -6.08
C LYS A 161 -11.38 8.11 -6.09
N ILE A 162 -11.11 6.81 -6.16
CA ILE A 162 -12.14 5.76 -6.14
C ILE A 162 -12.91 5.81 -4.82
N LEU A 163 -12.22 5.84 -3.68
CA LEU A 163 -12.82 5.87 -2.35
C LEU A 163 -13.60 7.16 -2.11
N SER A 164 -13.10 8.31 -2.57
CA SER A 164 -13.81 9.59 -2.47
C SER A 164 -15.10 9.59 -3.29
N ASN A 165 -15.08 9.07 -4.51
CA ASN A 165 -16.28 8.93 -5.33
C ASN A 165 -17.31 7.99 -4.68
N LEU A 166 -16.81 6.91 -4.06
CA LEU A 166 -17.65 5.98 -3.32
C LEU A 166 -18.29 6.66 -2.10
N TYR A 167 -17.51 7.45 -1.36
CA TYR A 167 -18.01 8.25 -0.22
C TYR A 167 -19.12 9.23 -0.66
N GLU A 168 -18.89 10.02 -1.69
CA GLU A 168 -19.87 10.98 -2.19
C GLU A 168 -21.16 10.28 -2.66
N LYS A 169 -21.05 9.14 -3.31
CA LYS A 169 -22.19 8.36 -3.80
C LYS A 169 -23.05 7.78 -2.66
N GLU A 170 -22.41 7.26 -1.62
CA GLU A 170 -23.10 6.48 -0.57
C GLU A 170 -23.47 7.34 0.66
N ILE A 171 -22.70 8.39 0.94
CA ILE A 171 -22.82 9.20 2.17
C ILE A 171 -23.21 10.65 1.87
N GLY A 172 -22.82 11.20 0.71
CA GLY A 172 -23.05 12.60 0.32
C GLY A 172 -24.49 12.97 -0.05
N LYS A 173 -25.47 12.12 0.29
CA LYS A 173 -26.91 12.35 0.02
C LYS A 173 -27.57 13.13 1.12
#